data_9e099e198a23bc0f1b4de5359b55e345
#
_entry.id   9e099e198a23bc0f1b4de5359b55e345
#
_cell.length_a   1.000
_cell.length_b   1.000
_cell.length_c   1.000
_cell.angle_alpha   90.00
_cell.angle_beta   90.00
_cell.angle_gamma   90.00
#
_symmetry.space_group_name_H-M   'P 1'
#
loop_
_entity.id
_entity.type
_entity.pdbx_description
1 polymer ?
#
loop_
_entity_poly.entity_id
_entity_poly.type
_entity_poly.pdbx_seq_one_letter_code
_entity_poly.pdbx_strand_id
1 'polypeptide(L)'
;MARRIVGPLYFEQAGASGLPMIFLHSTPDDHRLWIYQTARFSPWFRTIAVDLPGYGRSAPTQGGVTIADMADAAWEAVDRVSGGPAIVHGNSMGSMIAMQMASKQPHRVPALILSGTGYLPTRDAMKVWAKRYAEEGLPLRYKQCLDHFSPAAQALPHVQHYARMVCELSNPSTVASIIAANEALYNDVEPDSFFDGLSMPTMIISGTADRNHAAARALYEHIKGSVFKEVPDAGHAVMQEAPWLYDQYTIEFLDKLDLWPGEPPHAATGGQA
;
A
#
# COMPACT_ATOMS: atom_id res chain seq x y z
N MET A 1 -11.25 -15.30 21.41
CA MET A 1 -9.88 -14.77 21.53
C MET A 1 -9.98 -13.30 21.90
N ALA A 2 -9.18 -12.81 22.85
CA ALA A 2 -9.12 -11.39 23.16
C ALA A 2 -8.64 -10.63 21.92
N ARG A 3 -9.38 -9.59 21.50
CA ARG A 3 -9.01 -8.70 20.38
C ARG A 3 -7.65 -8.07 20.71
N ARG A 4 -6.63 -8.36 19.91
CA ARG A 4 -5.33 -7.71 20.07
C ARG A 4 -5.48 -6.27 19.61
N ILE A 5 -5.16 -5.34 20.49
CA ILE A 5 -5.23 -3.91 20.19
C ILE A 5 -3.96 -3.58 19.41
N VAL A 6 -4.10 -3.34 18.13
CA VAL A 6 -3.10 -2.61 17.36
C VAL A 6 -3.22 -1.15 17.79
N GLY A 7 -2.13 -0.51 18.20
CA GLY A 7 -2.15 0.91 18.58
C GLY A 7 -2.53 1.80 17.39
N PRO A 8 -2.90 3.07 17.65
CA PRO A 8 -3.25 4.01 16.59
C PRO A 8 -2.09 4.17 15.62
N LEU A 9 -2.41 4.13 14.31
CA LEU A 9 -1.41 4.35 13.28
C LEU A 9 -0.96 5.81 13.26
N TYR A 10 0.35 6.01 13.04
CA TYR A 10 0.85 7.27 12.53
C TYR A 10 0.46 7.41 11.05
N PHE A 11 0.09 8.60 10.63
CA PHE A 11 -0.12 8.92 9.22
C PHE A 11 0.22 10.37 8.93
N GLU A 12 0.64 10.64 7.71
CA GLU A 12 0.72 11.98 7.14
C GLU A 12 -0.50 12.25 6.29
N GLN A 13 -1.12 13.41 6.51
CA GLN A 13 -2.26 13.89 5.75
C GLN A 13 -1.86 15.10 4.93
N ALA A 14 -2.26 15.12 3.66
CA ALA A 14 -2.22 16.32 2.81
C ALA A 14 -3.57 16.50 2.12
N GLY A 15 -3.85 17.75 1.69
CA GLY A 15 -5.16 18.11 1.15
C GLY A 15 -6.19 18.40 2.23
N ALA A 16 -7.01 19.43 1.99
CA ALA A 16 -7.99 19.94 2.95
C ALA A 16 -9.43 19.50 2.67
N SER A 17 -9.70 19.02 1.45
CA SER A 17 -11.06 18.71 0.97
C SER A 17 -11.08 17.44 0.12
N GLY A 18 -12.26 17.07 -0.36
CA GLY A 18 -12.46 15.89 -1.21
C GLY A 18 -12.59 14.60 -0.43
N LEU A 19 -12.76 13.52 -1.19
CA LEU A 19 -12.84 12.16 -0.67
C LEU A 19 -11.50 11.74 -0.07
N PRO A 20 -11.46 11.05 1.07
CA PRO A 20 -10.24 10.44 1.57
C PRO A 20 -9.63 9.45 0.57
N MET A 21 -8.30 9.46 0.49
CA MET A 21 -7.51 8.53 -0.30
C MET A 21 -6.39 7.99 0.60
N ILE A 22 -6.53 6.73 1.03
CA ILE A 22 -5.57 6.10 1.94
C ILE A 22 -4.56 5.28 1.17
N PHE A 23 -3.31 5.34 1.62
CA PHE A 23 -2.16 4.68 1.03
C PHE A 23 -1.48 3.75 2.05
N LEU A 24 -1.40 2.46 1.71
CA LEU A 24 -0.89 1.38 2.54
C LEU A 24 0.40 0.83 1.92
N HIS A 25 1.51 0.98 2.63
CA HIS A 25 2.84 0.62 2.11
C HIS A 25 3.15 -0.88 2.18
N SER A 26 4.23 -1.30 1.53
CA SER A 26 4.79 -2.65 1.59
C SER A 26 5.75 -2.83 2.79
N THR A 27 6.07 -4.08 3.13
CA THR A 27 7.23 -4.38 3.97
C THR A 27 8.50 -4.35 3.09
N PRO A 28 9.59 -3.66 3.46
CA PRO A 28 9.91 -3.04 4.74
C PRO A 28 9.75 -1.52 4.76
N ASP A 29 8.94 -0.94 3.91
CA ASP A 29 8.81 0.49 3.70
C ASP A 29 8.06 1.21 4.85
N ASP A 30 7.66 2.46 4.61
CA ASP A 30 6.80 3.28 5.44
C ASP A 30 5.97 4.25 4.55
N HIS A 31 5.22 5.19 5.16
CA HIS A 31 4.38 6.14 4.43
C HIS A 31 5.08 6.87 3.27
N ARG A 32 6.42 7.02 3.30
CA ARG A 32 7.20 7.70 2.26
C ARG A 32 7.25 6.94 0.93
N LEU A 33 6.84 5.67 0.91
CA LEU A 33 6.60 4.94 -0.34
C LEU A 33 5.63 5.70 -1.25
N TRP A 34 4.73 6.47 -0.68
CA TRP A 34 3.64 7.16 -1.37
C TRP A 34 3.85 8.67 -1.55
N ILE A 35 5.11 9.15 -1.41
CA ILE A 35 5.42 10.59 -1.44
C ILE A 35 4.96 11.27 -2.74
N TYR A 36 5.12 10.61 -3.89
CA TYR A 36 4.69 11.16 -5.19
C TYR A 36 3.17 11.21 -5.29
N GLN A 37 2.48 10.15 -4.89
CA GLN A 37 1.02 10.05 -4.94
C GLN A 37 0.37 11.00 -3.94
N THR A 38 0.91 11.10 -2.74
CA THR A 38 0.45 12.07 -1.73
C THR A 38 0.55 13.50 -2.28
N ALA A 39 1.67 13.88 -2.86
CA ALA A 39 1.85 15.20 -3.46
C ALA A 39 0.91 15.39 -4.66
N ARG A 40 0.80 14.39 -5.56
CA ARG A 40 0.02 14.47 -6.80
C ARG A 40 -1.46 14.61 -6.52
N PHE A 41 -2.02 13.84 -5.58
CA PHE A 41 -3.46 13.76 -5.36
C PHE A 41 -4.01 14.73 -4.30
N SER A 42 -3.16 15.32 -3.46
CA SER A 42 -3.57 16.25 -2.40
C SER A 42 -4.36 17.49 -2.84
N PRO A 43 -4.26 18.02 -4.08
CA PRO A 43 -5.12 19.11 -4.53
C PRO A 43 -6.61 18.75 -4.60
N TRP A 44 -6.95 17.47 -4.78
CA TRP A 44 -8.33 16.99 -4.99
C TRP A 44 -8.86 16.13 -3.86
N PHE A 45 -7.98 15.44 -3.14
CA PHE A 45 -8.31 14.43 -2.15
C PHE A 45 -7.65 14.74 -0.81
N ARG A 46 -8.24 14.24 0.26
CA ARG A 46 -7.56 14.16 1.56
C ARG A 46 -6.71 12.90 1.56
N THR A 47 -5.44 13.03 1.20
CA THR A 47 -4.50 11.91 1.16
C THR A 47 -4.05 11.53 2.57
N ILE A 48 -4.02 10.23 2.86
CA ILE A 48 -3.68 9.64 4.15
C ILE A 48 -2.62 8.57 3.89
N ALA A 49 -1.35 8.91 4.05
CA ALA A 49 -0.26 7.95 3.94
C ALA A 49 0.10 7.42 5.33
N VAL A 50 -0.18 6.14 5.59
CA VAL A 50 -0.02 5.54 6.91
C VAL A 50 1.34 4.87 7.07
N ASP A 51 1.87 4.85 8.29
CA ASP A 51 2.84 3.85 8.72
C ASP A 51 2.06 2.65 9.27
N LEU A 52 2.22 1.50 8.64
CA LEU A 52 1.56 0.27 9.09
C LEU A 52 2.06 -0.17 10.47
N PRO A 53 1.30 -1.00 11.21
CA PRO A 53 1.70 -1.44 12.54
C PRO A 53 3.10 -2.05 12.53
N GLY A 54 3.99 -1.53 13.39
CA GLY A 54 5.38 -1.97 13.47
C GLY A 54 6.35 -1.30 12.50
N TYR A 55 5.90 -0.36 11.68
CA TYR A 55 6.73 0.40 10.74
C TYR A 55 6.73 1.89 11.04
N GLY A 56 7.74 2.59 10.55
CA GLY A 56 7.87 4.03 10.64
C GLY A 56 7.69 4.57 12.06
N ARG A 57 6.73 5.44 12.25
CA ARG A 57 6.37 6.08 13.52
C ARG A 57 5.20 5.41 14.25
N SER A 58 4.60 4.37 13.65
CA SER A 58 3.58 3.56 14.32
C SER A 58 4.20 2.68 15.40
N ALA A 59 3.39 2.33 16.39
CA ALA A 59 3.85 1.50 17.51
C ALA A 59 4.37 0.14 17.02
N PRO A 60 5.42 -0.42 17.67
CA PRO A 60 5.87 -1.77 17.38
C PRO A 60 4.76 -2.81 17.52
N THR A 61 4.73 -3.77 16.60
CA THR A 61 3.82 -4.92 16.69
C THR A 61 4.47 -6.08 17.43
N GLN A 62 3.63 -6.88 18.04
CA GLN A 62 4.02 -8.15 18.65
C GLN A 62 3.49 -9.33 17.85
N GLY A 63 4.07 -10.50 18.00
CA GLY A 63 3.65 -11.72 17.32
C GLY A 63 2.16 -12.01 17.47
N GLY A 64 1.57 -12.52 16.39
CA GLY A 64 0.14 -12.87 16.25
C GLY A 64 -0.77 -11.70 15.90
N VAL A 65 -0.25 -10.55 15.45
CA VAL A 65 -1.01 -9.56 14.69
C VAL A 65 -1.47 -10.21 13.38
N THR A 66 -2.67 -9.88 12.92
CA THR A 66 -3.25 -10.39 11.67
C THR A 66 -3.38 -9.27 10.64
N ILE A 67 -3.51 -9.63 9.36
CA ILE A 67 -3.83 -8.68 8.28
C ILE A 67 -5.17 -8.00 8.57
N ALA A 68 -6.12 -8.74 9.14
CA ALA A 68 -7.42 -8.23 9.55
C ALA A 68 -7.33 -7.17 10.68
N ASP A 69 -6.41 -7.34 11.64
CA ASP A 69 -6.16 -6.33 12.69
C ASP A 69 -5.53 -5.06 12.10
N MET A 70 -4.62 -5.21 11.12
CA MET A 70 -4.01 -4.09 10.43
C MET A 70 -5.05 -3.30 9.60
N ALA A 71 -6.02 -4.01 8.98
CA ALA A 71 -7.10 -3.37 8.24
C ALA A 71 -8.05 -2.57 9.16
N ASP A 72 -8.34 -3.07 10.37
CA ASP A 72 -9.12 -2.33 11.36
C ASP A 72 -8.40 -1.04 11.77
N ALA A 73 -7.09 -1.12 12.03
CA ALA A 73 -6.29 0.07 12.38
C ALA A 73 -6.21 1.08 11.21
N ALA A 74 -6.18 0.61 9.96
CA ALA A 74 -6.20 1.47 8.78
C ALA A 74 -7.57 2.18 8.64
N TRP A 75 -8.69 1.50 8.92
CA TRP A 75 -10.00 2.14 9.00
C TRP A 75 -10.08 3.19 10.11
N GLU A 76 -9.50 2.93 11.29
CA GLU A 76 -9.41 3.93 12.35
C GLU A 76 -8.64 5.20 11.90
N ALA A 77 -7.60 5.05 11.08
CA ALA A 77 -6.90 6.21 10.50
C ALA A 77 -7.81 7.03 9.56
N VAL A 78 -8.61 6.36 8.70
CA VAL A 78 -9.63 7.04 7.86
C VAL A 78 -10.68 7.73 8.74
N ASP A 79 -11.15 7.09 9.80
CA ASP A 79 -12.18 7.61 10.69
C ASP A 79 -11.73 8.88 11.44
N ARG A 80 -10.44 8.96 11.76
CA ARG A 80 -9.84 10.18 12.35
C ARG A 80 -9.82 11.37 11.40
N VAL A 81 -9.91 11.15 10.10
CA VAL A 81 -9.90 12.20 9.07
C VAL A 81 -11.31 12.56 8.63
N SER A 82 -12.21 11.59 8.42
CA SER A 82 -13.53 11.88 7.87
C SER A 82 -14.66 10.96 8.31
N GLY A 83 -14.39 9.74 8.77
CA GLY A 83 -15.41 8.75 9.13
C GLY A 83 -16.26 8.20 7.97
N GLY A 84 -15.94 8.57 6.72
CA GLY A 84 -16.71 8.23 5.51
C GLY A 84 -16.03 7.18 4.63
N PRO A 85 -16.49 7.04 3.37
CA PRO A 85 -15.83 6.21 2.37
C PRO A 85 -14.44 6.76 2.02
N ALA A 86 -13.55 5.86 1.53
CA ALA A 86 -12.21 6.19 1.09
C ALA A 86 -11.82 5.39 -0.15
N ILE A 87 -11.10 6.02 -1.08
CA ILE A 87 -10.34 5.32 -2.11
C ILE A 87 -9.15 4.65 -1.41
N VAL A 88 -8.95 3.35 -1.66
CA VAL A 88 -7.93 2.58 -0.94
C VAL A 88 -6.84 2.13 -1.90
N HIS A 89 -5.61 2.56 -1.64
CA HIS A 89 -4.41 2.12 -2.34
C HIS A 89 -3.57 1.20 -1.46
N GLY A 90 -3.08 0.11 -2.03
CA GLY A 90 -2.16 -0.78 -1.34
C GLY A 90 -1.02 -1.25 -2.25
N ASN A 91 0.15 -1.45 -1.64
CA ASN A 91 1.28 -2.12 -2.29
C ASN A 91 1.72 -3.33 -1.47
N SER A 92 1.85 -4.50 -2.10
CA SER A 92 2.35 -5.73 -1.47
C SER A 92 1.55 -6.10 -0.20
N MET A 93 2.16 -6.06 0.98
CA MET A 93 1.47 -6.22 2.27
C MET A 93 0.30 -5.24 2.40
N GLY A 94 0.50 -3.98 1.99
CA GLY A 94 -0.56 -2.97 1.97
C GLY A 94 -1.74 -3.36 1.07
N SER A 95 -1.51 -4.11 -0.02
CA SER A 95 -2.58 -4.63 -0.87
C SER A 95 -3.41 -5.70 -0.16
N MET A 96 -2.79 -6.56 0.63
CA MET A 96 -3.51 -7.55 1.43
C MET A 96 -4.39 -6.88 2.48
N ILE A 97 -3.85 -5.83 3.14
CA ILE A 97 -4.60 -5.01 4.09
C ILE A 97 -5.74 -4.27 3.39
N ALA A 98 -5.49 -3.70 2.20
CA ALA A 98 -6.50 -3.01 1.39
C ALA A 98 -7.67 -3.94 1.00
N MET A 99 -7.37 -5.18 0.59
CA MET A 99 -8.40 -6.18 0.31
C MET A 99 -9.20 -6.56 1.56
N GLN A 100 -8.56 -6.68 2.72
CA GLN A 100 -9.25 -6.90 4.00
C GLN A 100 -10.12 -5.70 4.40
N MET A 101 -9.66 -4.47 4.22
CA MET A 101 -10.47 -3.27 4.42
C MET A 101 -11.73 -3.31 3.55
N ALA A 102 -11.56 -3.65 2.27
CA ALA A 102 -12.63 -3.73 1.30
C ALA A 102 -13.63 -4.87 1.62
N SER A 103 -13.15 -6.04 2.00
CA SER A 103 -14.00 -7.17 2.39
C SER A 103 -14.81 -6.89 3.66
N LYS A 104 -14.21 -6.23 4.66
CA LYS A 104 -14.89 -5.90 5.93
C LYS A 104 -15.94 -4.80 5.77
N GLN A 105 -15.69 -3.79 4.93
CA GLN A 105 -16.55 -2.62 4.77
C GLN A 105 -16.70 -2.23 3.28
N PRO A 106 -17.28 -3.11 2.44
CA PRO A 106 -17.31 -2.93 0.99
C PRO A 106 -18.03 -1.65 0.55
N HIS A 107 -19.05 -1.21 1.29
CA HIS A 107 -19.82 0.01 1.02
C HIS A 107 -19.00 1.29 1.25
N ARG A 108 -17.84 1.22 1.92
CA ARG A 108 -16.94 2.34 2.17
C ARG A 108 -15.78 2.43 1.16
N VAL A 109 -15.65 1.48 0.24
CA VAL A 109 -14.55 1.45 -0.74
C VAL A 109 -15.09 1.69 -2.14
N PRO A 110 -15.22 2.96 -2.58
CA PRO A 110 -15.70 3.29 -3.92
C PRO A 110 -14.70 2.88 -5.02
N ALA A 111 -13.42 2.77 -4.70
CA ALA A 111 -12.37 2.28 -5.60
C ALA A 111 -11.24 1.64 -4.80
N LEU A 112 -10.77 0.49 -5.28
CA LEU A 112 -9.65 -0.28 -4.72
C LEU A 112 -8.52 -0.35 -5.76
N ILE A 113 -7.31 0.09 -5.39
CA ILE A 113 -6.14 0.08 -6.26
C ILE A 113 -5.03 -0.73 -5.60
N LEU A 114 -4.63 -1.81 -6.26
CA LEU A 114 -3.69 -2.80 -5.74
C LEU A 114 -2.43 -2.83 -6.61
N SER A 115 -1.26 -2.93 -5.98
CA SER A 115 0.02 -3.08 -6.69
C SER A 115 0.98 -4.00 -5.94
N GLY A 116 1.98 -4.56 -6.64
CA GLY A 116 2.99 -5.43 -6.04
C GLY A 116 2.43 -6.66 -5.33
N THR A 117 1.21 -7.07 -5.65
CA THR A 117 0.47 -8.16 -4.99
C THR A 117 0.07 -9.22 -5.99
N GLY A 118 -0.55 -10.28 -5.51
CA GLY A 118 -1.09 -11.31 -6.37
C GLY A 118 -1.91 -12.35 -5.62
N TYR A 119 -2.54 -13.21 -6.38
CA TYR A 119 -3.12 -14.44 -5.86
C TYR A 119 -2.00 -15.40 -5.49
N LEU A 120 -1.87 -15.66 -4.20
CA LEU A 120 -0.82 -16.50 -3.63
C LEU A 120 -1.49 -17.62 -2.80
N PRO A 121 -1.72 -18.80 -3.38
CA PRO A 121 -2.33 -19.94 -2.67
C PRO A 121 -1.46 -20.47 -1.54
N THR A 122 -0.14 -20.23 -1.61
CA THR A 122 0.81 -20.48 -0.51
C THR A 122 1.72 -19.27 -0.36
N ARG A 123 2.01 -18.90 0.89
CA ARG A 123 2.88 -17.76 1.18
C ARG A 123 4.21 -18.19 1.81
N ASP A 124 4.71 -19.37 1.45
CA ASP A 124 5.95 -19.90 2.02
C ASP A 124 7.17 -19.01 1.76
N ALA A 125 7.16 -18.24 0.67
CA ALA A 125 8.21 -17.24 0.43
C ALA A 125 8.34 -16.21 1.55
N MET A 126 7.26 -15.87 2.26
CA MET A 126 7.31 -14.90 3.37
C MET A 126 8.00 -15.49 4.60
N LYS A 127 7.96 -16.81 4.80
CA LYS A 127 8.71 -17.50 5.86
C LYS A 127 10.22 -17.33 5.70
N VAL A 128 10.70 -17.30 4.45
CA VAL A 128 12.10 -17.05 4.14
C VAL A 128 12.53 -15.67 4.63
N TRP A 129 11.72 -14.64 4.41
CA TRP A 129 12.02 -13.29 4.89
C TRP A 129 12.02 -13.19 6.41
N ALA A 130 11.04 -13.77 7.09
CA ALA A 130 11.00 -13.80 8.56
C ALA A 130 12.25 -14.47 9.14
N LYS A 131 12.69 -15.61 8.57
CA LYS A 131 13.92 -16.28 8.97
C LYS A 131 15.15 -15.42 8.72
N ARG A 132 15.28 -14.82 7.56
CA ARG A 132 16.39 -13.93 7.21
C ARG A 132 16.50 -12.73 8.16
N TYR A 133 15.37 -12.11 8.54
CA TYR A 133 15.38 -11.03 9.52
C TYR A 133 15.83 -11.50 10.90
N ALA A 134 15.50 -12.72 11.30
CA ALA A 134 16.00 -13.29 12.55
C ALA A 134 17.53 -13.52 12.54
N GLU A 135 18.10 -13.84 11.37
CA GLU A 135 19.52 -14.15 11.18
C GLU A 135 20.36 -12.89 10.85
N GLU A 136 19.90 -12.04 9.94
CA GLU A 136 20.65 -10.90 9.40
C GLU A 136 20.31 -9.57 10.10
N GLY A 137 19.15 -9.47 10.76
CA GLY A 137 18.71 -8.27 11.47
C GLY A 137 18.31 -7.11 10.56
N LEU A 138 18.31 -5.89 11.11
CA LEU A 138 17.89 -4.67 10.41
C LEU A 138 18.70 -4.32 9.14
N PRO A 139 19.99 -4.64 9.00
CA PRO A 139 20.72 -4.40 7.75
C PRO A 139 20.07 -5.04 6.50
N LEU A 140 19.32 -6.14 6.67
CA LEU A 140 18.56 -6.77 5.61
C LEU A 140 17.51 -5.83 4.99
N ARG A 141 17.00 -4.88 5.79
CA ARG A 141 15.95 -3.93 5.35
C ARG A 141 16.36 -3.11 4.14
N TYR A 142 17.59 -2.60 4.12
CA TYR A 142 18.12 -1.84 2.97
C TYR A 142 18.13 -2.69 1.70
N LYS A 143 18.61 -3.93 1.80
CA LYS A 143 18.66 -4.87 0.68
C LYS A 143 17.26 -5.21 0.16
N GLN A 144 16.33 -5.50 1.09
CA GLN A 144 14.94 -5.79 0.71
C GLN A 144 14.27 -4.58 0.04
N CYS A 145 14.53 -3.36 0.53
CA CYS A 145 14.01 -2.13 -0.07
C CYS A 145 14.52 -1.96 -1.52
N LEU A 146 15.79 -2.24 -1.78
CA LEU A 146 16.33 -2.22 -3.15
C LEU A 146 15.72 -3.32 -4.04
N ASP A 147 15.44 -4.50 -3.48
CA ASP A 147 14.81 -5.62 -4.21
C ASP A 147 13.38 -5.33 -4.67
N HIS A 148 12.78 -4.22 -4.23
CA HIS A 148 11.48 -3.73 -4.72
C HIS A 148 11.57 -3.02 -6.06
N PHE A 149 12.76 -2.64 -6.49
CA PHE A 149 12.99 -1.98 -7.77
C PHE A 149 13.48 -2.96 -8.82
N SER A 150 13.24 -2.66 -10.09
CA SER A 150 13.80 -3.45 -11.18
C SER A 150 15.34 -3.47 -11.11
N PRO A 151 16.01 -4.50 -11.64
CA PRO A 151 17.46 -4.57 -11.61
C PRO A 151 18.13 -3.33 -12.23
N ALA A 152 17.52 -2.75 -13.27
CA ALA A 152 18.02 -1.53 -13.91
C ALA A 152 17.91 -0.30 -13.01
N ALA A 153 16.86 -0.22 -12.18
CA ALA A 153 16.62 0.92 -11.31
C ALA A 153 17.42 0.87 -10.00
N GLN A 154 17.79 -0.32 -9.51
CA GLN A 154 18.49 -0.48 -8.23
C GLN A 154 19.79 0.33 -8.11
N ALA A 155 20.50 0.54 -9.22
CA ALA A 155 21.75 1.31 -9.26
C ALA A 155 21.53 2.84 -9.36
N LEU A 156 20.30 3.29 -9.58
CA LEU A 156 20.03 4.72 -9.77
C LEU A 156 20.17 5.50 -8.46
N PRO A 157 20.80 6.70 -8.50
CA PRO A 157 21.09 7.48 -7.28
C PRO A 157 19.85 7.79 -6.43
N HIS A 158 18.71 8.09 -7.05
CA HIS A 158 17.47 8.39 -6.31
C HIS A 158 16.88 7.15 -5.63
N VAL A 159 16.99 5.96 -6.24
CA VAL A 159 16.57 4.69 -5.62
C VAL A 159 17.45 4.35 -4.43
N GLN A 160 18.76 4.50 -4.57
CA GLN A 160 19.72 4.33 -3.48
C GLN A 160 19.46 5.32 -2.34
N HIS A 161 19.14 6.57 -2.68
CA HIS A 161 18.78 7.58 -1.67
C HIS A 161 17.48 7.23 -0.97
N TYR A 162 16.44 6.81 -1.70
CA TYR A 162 15.17 6.37 -1.11
C TYR A 162 15.38 5.20 -0.12
N ALA A 163 16.10 4.17 -0.53
CA ALA A 163 16.38 3.01 0.32
C ALA A 163 17.10 3.40 1.62
N ARG A 164 18.08 4.32 1.55
CA ARG A 164 18.76 4.86 2.74
C ARG A 164 17.79 5.66 3.61
N MET A 165 16.98 6.53 3.00
CA MET A 165 16.01 7.35 3.71
C MET A 165 15.04 6.49 4.51
N VAL A 166 14.52 5.40 3.91
CA VAL A 166 13.63 4.45 4.58
C VAL A 166 14.35 3.71 5.71
N CYS A 167 15.60 3.29 5.51
CA CYS A 167 16.32 2.44 6.44
C CYS A 167 17.04 3.20 7.57
N GLU A 168 17.54 4.41 7.29
CA GLU A 168 18.40 5.16 8.21
C GLU A 168 17.66 6.30 8.91
N LEU A 169 16.72 6.95 8.22
CA LEU A 169 16.03 8.15 8.72
C LEU A 169 14.65 7.86 9.29
N SER A 170 14.08 6.67 9.08
CA SER A 170 12.84 6.29 9.76
C SER A 170 13.14 5.75 11.15
N ASN A 171 12.19 5.93 12.07
CA ASN A 171 12.22 5.18 13.32
C ASN A 171 12.30 3.69 12.98
N PRO A 172 13.31 2.98 13.48
CA PRO A 172 13.50 1.61 13.07
C PRO A 172 12.32 0.78 13.55
N SER A 173 11.64 0.14 12.62
CA SER A 173 10.90 -1.05 12.94
C SER A 173 11.83 -1.99 13.68
N THR A 174 11.40 -2.58 14.76
CA THR A 174 12.21 -3.62 15.41
C THR A 174 12.22 -4.87 14.52
N VAL A 175 13.29 -5.65 14.59
CA VAL A 175 13.34 -6.97 13.91
C VAL A 175 12.10 -7.80 14.26
N ALA A 176 11.69 -7.78 15.55
CA ALA A 176 10.50 -8.48 16.01
C ALA A 176 9.20 -8.01 15.32
N SER A 177 9.06 -6.69 15.09
CA SER A 177 7.89 -6.15 14.38
C SER A 177 7.85 -6.58 12.91
N ILE A 178 9.00 -6.56 12.23
CA ILE A 178 9.09 -7.01 10.83
C ILE A 178 8.78 -8.50 10.73
N ILE A 179 9.29 -9.31 11.64
CA ILE A 179 8.98 -10.74 11.70
C ILE A 179 7.48 -10.95 11.93
N ALA A 180 6.88 -10.25 12.90
CA ALA A 180 5.45 -10.37 13.19
C ALA A 180 4.57 -9.99 11.97
N ALA A 181 4.93 -8.94 11.23
CA ALA A 181 4.23 -8.55 10.02
C ALA A 181 4.37 -9.59 8.89
N ASN A 182 5.57 -10.17 8.72
CA ASN A 182 5.76 -11.26 7.76
C ASN A 182 4.97 -12.52 8.19
N GLU A 183 4.90 -12.81 9.50
CA GLU A 183 4.08 -13.90 10.03
C GLU A 183 2.59 -13.70 9.74
N ALA A 184 2.07 -12.49 9.86
CA ALA A 184 0.71 -12.17 9.46
C ALA A 184 0.45 -12.51 7.99
N LEU A 185 1.40 -12.19 7.10
CA LEU A 185 1.27 -12.45 5.67
C LEU A 185 1.19 -13.94 5.32
N TYR A 186 1.92 -14.83 5.99
CA TYR A 186 1.91 -16.25 5.65
C TYR A 186 0.94 -17.09 6.49
N ASN A 187 0.50 -16.58 7.64
CA ASN A 187 -0.50 -17.26 8.45
C ASN A 187 -1.94 -16.98 8.01
N ASP A 188 -2.19 -15.79 7.43
CA ASP A 188 -3.50 -15.36 6.97
C ASP A 188 -3.66 -15.65 5.46
N VAL A 189 -3.76 -16.93 5.10
CA VAL A 189 -4.06 -17.34 3.71
C VAL A 189 -5.57 -17.31 3.51
N GLU A 190 -6.01 -16.43 2.61
CA GLU A 190 -7.43 -16.29 2.28
C GLU A 190 -7.89 -17.37 1.31
N PRO A 191 -9.11 -17.91 1.46
CA PRO A 191 -9.70 -18.83 0.50
C PRO A 191 -10.10 -18.10 -0.78
N ASP A 192 -10.31 -18.81 -1.88
CA ASP A 192 -10.73 -18.25 -3.17
C ASP A 192 -12.01 -17.43 -3.05
N SER A 193 -12.95 -17.86 -2.22
CA SER A 193 -14.20 -17.15 -1.95
C SER A 193 -14.01 -15.74 -1.38
N PHE A 194 -12.88 -15.46 -0.75
CA PHE A 194 -12.53 -14.13 -0.29
C PHE A 194 -12.32 -13.19 -1.48
N PHE A 195 -11.55 -13.62 -2.47
CA PHE A 195 -11.25 -12.81 -3.66
C PHE A 195 -12.48 -12.65 -4.55
N ASP A 196 -13.29 -13.72 -4.70
CA ASP A 196 -14.57 -13.70 -5.42
C ASP A 196 -15.59 -12.75 -4.77
N GLY A 197 -15.47 -12.51 -3.46
CA GLY A 197 -16.33 -11.60 -2.69
C GLY A 197 -15.99 -10.11 -2.84
N LEU A 198 -14.85 -9.77 -3.45
CA LEU A 198 -14.45 -8.38 -3.68
C LEU A 198 -15.23 -7.79 -4.88
N SER A 199 -16.32 -7.09 -4.60
CA SER A 199 -17.27 -6.59 -5.61
C SER A 199 -17.13 -5.10 -5.95
N MET A 200 -16.25 -4.36 -5.24
CA MET A 200 -16.00 -2.96 -5.54
C MET A 200 -15.15 -2.80 -6.80
N PRO A 201 -15.27 -1.65 -7.52
CA PRO A 201 -14.37 -1.32 -8.61
C PRO A 201 -12.91 -1.49 -8.19
N THR A 202 -12.18 -2.38 -8.87
CA THR A 202 -10.80 -2.74 -8.51
C THR A 202 -9.88 -2.57 -9.72
N MET A 203 -8.73 -1.93 -9.50
CA MET A 203 -7.63 -1.89 -10.45
C MET A 203 -6.39 -2.56 -9.85
N ILE A 204 -5.72 -3.39 -10.64
CA ILE A 204 -4.46 -4.04 -10.29
C ILE A 204 -3.38 -3.48 -11.22
N ILE A 205 -2.32 -2.90 -10.63
CA ILE A 205 -1.18 -2.36 -11.36
C ILE A 205 0.04 -3.21 -11.04
N SER A 206 0.74 -3.71 -12.07
CA SER A 206 1.92 -4.55 -11.89
C SER A 206 3.04 -4.13 -12.82
N GLY A 207 4.25 -4.02 -12.28
CA GLY A 207 5.46 -3.88 -13.09
C GLY A 207 5.78 -5.19 -13.80
N THR A 208 6.23 -5.13 -15.06
CA THR A 208 6.55 -6.35 -15.82
C THR A 208 7.84 -7.04 -15.32
N ALA A 209 8.70 -6.31 -14.59
CA ALA A 209 9.88 -6.86 -13.91
C ALA A 209 9.61 -7.23 -12.44
N ASP A 210 8.38 -7.09 -11.94
CA ASP A 210 8.02 -7.52 -10.59
C ASP A 210 8.01 -9.06 -10.50
N ARG A 211 8.67 -9.62 -9.48
CA ARG A 211 8.62 -11.05 -9.17
C ARG A 211 7.20 -11.58 -8.95
N ASN A 212 6.25 -10.72 -8.57
CA ASN A 212 4.85 -11.06 -8.34
C ASN A 212 3.98 -10.83 -9.59
N HIS A 213 4.54 -10.45 -10.74
CA HIS A 213 3.76 -10.11 -11.94
C HIS A 213 2.79 -11.23 -12.37
N ALA A 214 3.25 -12.48 -12.42
CA ALA A 214 2.39 -13.61 -12.76
C ALA A 214 1.28 -13.83 -11.73
N ALA A 215 1.58 -13.65 -10.44
CA ALA A 215 0.60 -13.76 -9.36
C ALA A 215 -0.42 -12.61 -9.38
N ALA A 216 0.00 -11.40 -9.79
CA ALA A 216 -0.90 -10.26 -9.98
C ALA A 216 -1.89 -10.51 -11.13
N ARG A 217 -1.42 -11.14 -12.21
CA ARG A 217 -2.28 -11.54 -13.33
C ARG A 217 -3.28 -12.62 -12.91
N ALA A 218 -2.87 -13.59 -12.09
CA ALA A 218 -3.78 -14.58 -11.52
C ALA A 218 -4.84 -13.93 -10.60
N LEU A 219 -4.45 -12.94 -9.78
CA LEU A 219 -5.40 -12.17 -8.95
C LEU A 219 -6.45 -11.45 -9.81
N TYR A 220 -6.04 -10.86 -10.94
CA TYR A 220 -6.97 -10.23 -11.89
C TYR A 220 -8.04 -11.21 -12.40
N GLU A 221 -7.69 -12.47 -12.61
CA GLU A 221 -8.65 -13.50 -13.04
C GLU A 221 -9.66 -13.86 -11.95
N HIS A 222 -9.26 -13.76 -10.67
CA HIS A 222 -10.14 -14.01 -9.52
C HIS A 222 -11.08 -12.83 -9.22
N ILE A 223 -10.61 -11.58 -9.28
CA ILE A 223 -11.44 -10.41 -8.98
C ILE A 223 -12.23 -10.00 -10.23
N LYS A 224 -13.45 -10.49 -10.34
CA LYS A 224 -14.31 -10.26 -11.51
C LYS A 224 -14.59 -8.77 -11.72
N GLY A 225 -14.45 -8.32 -12.97
CA GLY A 225 -14.67 -6.93 -13.34
C GLY A 225 -13.54 -5.97 -12.97
N SER A 226 -12.44 -6.49 -12.42
CA SER A 226 -11.25 -5.68 -12.17
C SER A 226 -10.58 -5.22 -13.48
N VAL A 227 -9.72 -4.21 -13.37
CA VAL A 227 -8.89 -3.70 -14.47
C VAL A 227 -7.43 -4.06 -14.20
N PHE A 228 -6.73 -4.58 -15.20
CA PHE A 228 -5.30 -4.88 -15.10
C PHE A 228 -4.49 -3.87 -15.91
N LYS A 229 -3.46 -3.30 -15.29
CA LYS A 229 -2.53 -2.35 -15.91
C LYS A 229 -1.10 -2.83 -15.71
N GLU A 230 -0.33 -2.86 -16.78
CA GLU A 230 1.08 -3.21 -16.76
C GLU A 230 1.95 -1.96 -16.87
N VAL A 231 3.02 -1.91 -16.07
CA VAL A 231 4.04 -0.88 -16.16
C VAL A 231 5.31 -1.53 -16.72
N PRO A 232 5.69 -1.22 -17.99
CA PRO A 232 6.85 -1.82 -18.59
C PRO A 232 8.14 -1.61 -17.79
N ASP A 233 8.92 -2.66 -17.66
CA ASP A 233 10.25 -2.71 -17.03
C ASP A 233 10.31 -2.28 -15.55
N ALA A 234 9.19 -1.91 -14.94
CA ALA A 234 9.14 -1.55 -13.52
C ALA A 234 9.12 -2.78 -12.62
N GLY A 235 9.70 -2.66 -11.45
CA GLY A 235 9.72 -3.67 -10.39
C GLY A 235 8.47 -3.63 -9.49
N HIS A 236 8.63 -4.05 -8.26
CA HIS A 236 7.59 -4.19 -7.25
C HIS A 236 7.04 -2.84 -6.74
N ALA A 237 7.89 -1.81 -6.67
CA ALA A 237 7.54 -0.46 -6.24
C ALA A 237 7.20 0.44 -7.44
N VAL A 238 6.19 0.05 -8.24
CA VAL A 238 5.79 0.75 -9.48
C VAL A 238 5.48 2.23 -9.26
N MET A 239 4.91 2.61 -8.09
CA MET A 239 4.57 3.98 -7.74
C MET A 239 5.80 4.87 -7.49
N GLN A 240 6.96 4.25 -7.23
CA GLN A 240 8.24 4.94 -7.07
C GLN A 240 9.07 4.93 -8.36
N GLU A 241 9.00 3.84 -9.11
CA GLU A 241 9.82 3.64 -10.30
C GLU A 241 9.23 4.33 -11.54
N ALA A 242 7.91 4.33 -11.66
CA ALA A 242 7.17 4.98 -12.74
C ALA A 242 5.97 5.78 -12.20
N PRO A 243 6.17 6.79 -11.33
CA PRO A 243 5.09 7.50 -10.64
C PRO A 243 4.10 8.13 -11.61
N TRP A 244 4.58 8.71 -12.73
CA TRP A 244 3.71 9.34 -13.74
C TRP A 244 2.73 8.35 -14.38
N LEU A 245 3.16 7.12 -14.65
CA LEU A 245 2.31 6.11 -15.28
C LEU A 245 1.33 5.51 -14.27
N TYR A 246 1.80 5.28 -13.03
CA TYR A 246 0.93 4.89 -11.92
C TYR A 246 -0.19 5.91 -11.69
N ASP A 247 0.16 7.18 -11.64
CA ASP A 247 -0.78 8.28 -11.42
C ASP A 247 -1.75 8.43 -12.60
N GLN A 248 -1.27 8.31 -13.84
CA GLN A 248 -2.10 8.34 -15.04
C GLN A 248 -3.15 7.21 -15.00
N TYR A 249 -2.74 5.98 -14.74
CA TYR A 249 -3.68 4.85 -14.64
C TYR A 249 -4.71 5.04 -13.52
N THR A 250 -4.27 5.60 -12.39
CA THR A 250 -5.16 5.93 -11.28
C THR A 250 -6.20 6.97 -11.70
N ILE A 251 -5.79 8.05 -12.35
CA ILE A 251 -6.68 9.11 -12.84
C ILE A 251 -7.69 8.55 -13.85
N GLU A 252 -7.22 7.81 -14.86
CA GLU A 252 -8.08 7.17 -15.87
C GLU A 252 -9.11 6.22 -15.26
N PHE A 253 -8.73 5.52 -14.20
CA PHE A 253 -9.60 4.60 -13.48
C PHE A 253 -10.66 5.35 -12.66
N LEU A 254 -10.25 6.38 -11.91
CA LEU A 254 -11.16 7.19 -11.12
C LEU A 254 -12.12 8.02 -11.99
N ASP A 255 -11.67 8.50 -13.15
CA ASP A 255 -12.50 9.23 -14.11
C ASP A 255 -13.63 8.36 -14.64
N LYS A 256 -13.37 7.11 -15.00
CA LYS A 256 -14.39 6.14 -15.42
C LYS A 256 -15.42 5.79 -14.34
N LEU A 257 -15.14 6.09 -13.09
CA LEU A 257 -16.01 5.85 -11.94
C LEU A 257 -16.71 7.13 -11.46
N ASP A 258 -16.57 8.26 -12.18
CA ASP A 258 -17.04 9.57 -11.76
C ASP A 258 -16.47 10.01 -10.38
N LEU A 259 -15.27 9.53 -10.05
CA LEU A 259 -14.56 9.84 -8.79
C LEU A 259 -13.42 10.85 -8.99
N TRP A 260 -13.05 11.16 -10.24
CA TRP A 260 -12.03 12.16 -10.54
C TRP A 260 -12.67 13.54 -10.69
N PRO A 261 -12.28 14.55 -9.87
CA PRO A 261 -12.94 15.85 -9.90
C PRO A 261 -12.56 16.77 -11.07
N GLY A 262 -11.69 16.33 -11.98
CA GLY A 262 -11.23 17.14 -13.11
C GLY A 262 -10.08 18.09 -12.75
N GLU A 263 -10.12 19.32 -13.27
CA GLU A 263 -9.10 20.34 -13.00
C GLU A 263 -9.01 20.65 -11.49
N PRO A 264 -7.78 20.87 -10.95
CA PRO A 264 -7.65 21.22 -9.55
C PRO A 264 -8.37 22.55 -9.27
N PRO A 265 -9.03 22.68 -8.08
CA PRO A 265 -9.57 23.96 -7.71
C PRO A 265 -8.42 24.96 -7.71
N HIS A 266 -8.44 25.92 -8.63
CA HIS A 266 -7.49 27.03 -8.62
C HIS A 266 -7.57 27.66 -7.25
N ALA A 267 -6.41 27.87 -6.60
CA ALA A 267 -6.36 28.76 -5.46
C ALA A 267 -7.06 30.04 -5.91
N ALA A 268 -8.16 30.38 -5.25
CA ALA A 268 -8.90 31.58 -5.57
C ALA A 268 -7.87 32.71 -5.62
N THR A 269 -7.60 33.22 -6.79
CA THR A 269 -6.77 34.42 -6.96
C THR A 269 -7.46 35.44 -6.11
N GLY A 270 -6.86 35.77 -4.96
CA GLY A 270 -7.40 36.73 -4.01
C GLY A 270 -7.89 37.92 -4.77
N GLY A 271 -9.20 38.19 -4.68
CA GLY A 271 -9.80 39.32 -5.32
C GLY A 271 -9.03 40.54 -4.88
N GLN A 272 -8.51 41.26 -5.85
CA GLN A 272 -8.04 42.62 -5.64
C GLN A 272 -9.26 43.44 -5.15
N ALA A 273 -9.18 43.90 -3.94
CA ALA A 273 -9.94 45.02 -3.44
C ALA A 273 -8.99 46.17 -3.22
#